data_f592b3d812785220c6aa03271374eabf
#
_entry.id   f592b3d812785220c6aa03271374eabf
#
_cell.length_a   1.000
_cell.length_b   1.000
_cell.length_c   1.000
_cell.angle_alpha   90.00
_cell.angle_beta   90.00
_cell.angle_gamma   90.00
#
_symmetry.space_group_name_H-M   'P 1'
#
loop_
_entity.id
_entity.type
_entity.pdbx_description
1 polymer ?
#
loop_
_entity_poly.entity_id
_entity_poly.type
_entity_poly.pdbx_seq_one_letter_code
_entity_poly.pdbx_strand_id
1 'polypeptide(L)'
;MNYQETVEYLFNSTPLFQQNGAGAYKEGLGTTRILDEHFGHPHRRFQTVHIAGTNGKGSCSHTIAAVLQHAGYKVGLFTSPHLVDFRERIRVNGRMISEEYVVKFVREERGFFEPLHPSFFEITTAMAFKYFADEHVDIAVIEVGLGGRLDCTNIITPRVSVITNISFDHQQFLGHTLAAIASEKAGIIKANVPVVVGETTEETRPVFAQAAAETAAPIVWAEAENEIESAEPDAAGGFNYMTKTYGLIHGELGGYCQEHNARTILAALKCLREEGLRFTDDDVRDGFMAVCRLTGLRGRWEVLSLRPYMVCDTGHNVGGLQYIVQQLERLVLQKHHDAMENGWAEPCLRIVFGMVNDKDVSGVMDLMPRNARYYFCNASVRRALPAGELAAIAREHGLHGVVCGSVKEAYDTVHKDAQANDIVYIGGSSFVVADLLSDTDL
;
A
#
# COMPACT_ATOMS: atom_id res chain seq x y z
N MET A 1 -5.67 -30.30 6.85
CA MET A 1 -4.98 -29.09 7.36
C MET A 1 -6.04 -28.15 7.90
N ASN A 2 -5.82 -27.54 9.06
CA ASN A 2 -6.58 -26.39 9.53
C ASN A 2 -6.08 -25.10 8.83
N TYR A 3 -6.65 -23.94 9.16
CA TYR A 3 -6.26 -22.67 8.51
C TYR A 3 -4.78 -22.33 8.75
N GLN A 4 -4.31 -22.39 9.99
CA GLN A 4 -2.92 -22.08 10.34
C GLN A 4 -1.92 -22.98 9.59
N GLU A 5 -2.16 -24.30 9.61
CA GLU A 5 -1.35 -25.26 8.85
C GLU A 5 -1.37 -24.99 7.35
N THR A 6 -2.49 -24.50 6.81
CA THR A 6 -2.64 -24.18 5.39
C THR A 6 -1.84 -22.92 5.03
N VAL A 7 -1.89 -21.90 5.87
CA VAL A 7 -1.10 -20.67 5.68
C VAL A 7 0.39 -20.95 5.81
N GLU A 8 0.80 -21.75 6.81
CA GLU A 8 2.19 -22.20 6.96
C GLU A 8 2.66 -23.02 5.75
N TYR A 9 1.82 -23.88 5.20
CA TYR A 9 2.10 -24.60 3.97
C TYR A 9 2.34 -23.64 2.81
N LEU A 10 1.46 -22.66 2.59
CA LEU A 10 1.62 -21.67 1.52
C LEU A 10 2.92 -20.88 1.69
N PHE A 11 3.29 -20.51 2.92
CA PHE A 11 4.52 -19.76 3.19
C PHE A 11 5.79 -20.57 3.04
N ASN A 12 5.77 -21.85 3.39
CA ASN A 12 6.97 -22.70 3.42
C ASN A 12 7.18 -23.50 2.15
N SER A 13 6.10 -23.86 1.44
CA SER A 13 6.16 -24.73 0.25
C SER A 13 6.34 -23.96 -1.06
N THR A 14 6.22 -22.63 -1.01
CA THR A 14 6.34 -21.78 -2.19
C THR A 14 7.32 -20.65 -1.94
N PRO A 15 8.16 -20.26 -2.93
CA PRO A 15 9.04 -19.11 -2.78
C PRO A 15 8.23 -17.84 -2.47
N LEU A 16 8.42 -17.29 -1.27
CA LEU A 16 7.75 -16.08 -0.80
C LEU A 16 8.71 -14.91 -0.81
N PHE A 17 8.38 -13.86 -1.58
CA PHE A 17 9.21 -12.65 -1.67
C PHE A 17 9.42 -11.96 -0.31
N GLN A 18 8.41 -11.92 0.54
CA GLN A 18 8.49 -11.33 1.87
C GLN A 18 9.55 -12.00 2.77
N GLN A 19 9.81 -13.30 2.57
CA GLN A 19 10.78 -14.07 3.37
C GLN A 19 12.14 -14.22 2.68
N ASN A 20 12.12 -14.45 1.36
CA ASN A 20 13.29 -14.88 0.58
C ASN A 20 13.85 -13.76 -0.32
N GLY A 21 13.22 -12.58 -0.37
CA GLY A 21 13.64 -11.48 -1.23
C GLY A 21 13.75 -11.92 -2.70
N ALA A 22 14.89 -11.59 -3.33
CA ALA A 22 15.15 -11.87 -4.75
C ALA A 22 15.02 -13.33 -5.16
N GLY A 23 15.36 -14.27 -4.30
CA GLY A 23 15.31 -15.70 -4.60
C GLY A 23 13.90 -16.26 -4.84
N ALA A 24 12.86 -15.51 -4.52
CA ALA A 24 11.47 -15.92 -4.73
C ALA A 24 10.85 -15.40 -6.04
N TYR A 25 11.56 -14.55 -6.78
CA TYR A 25 11.06 -14.01 -8.05
C TYR A 25 11.16 -15.08 -9.15
N LYS A 26 10.02 -15.36 -9.78
CA LYS A 26 9.91 -16.25 -10.92
C LYS A 26 9.55 -15.43 -12.16
N GLU A 27 10.43 -15.41 -13.14
CA GLU A 27 10.24 -14.62 -14.35
C GLU A 27 9.17 -15.23 -15.27
N GLY A 28 8.26 -14.38 -15.74
CA GLY A 28 7.26 -14.74 -16.76
C GLY A 28 5.88 -15.12 -16.18
N LEU A 29 4.90 -15.22 -17.08
CA LEU A 29 3.49 -15.49 -16.76
C LEU A 29 3.06 -16.94 -17.10
N GLY A 30 4.02 -17.84 -17.36
CA GLY A 30 3.72 -19.20 -17.80
C GLY A 30 2.87 -19.97 -16.80
N THR A 31 3.32 -20.09 -15.56
CA THR A 31 2.59 -20.79 -14.49
C THR A 31 1.26 -20.10 -14.17
N THR A 32 1.24 -18.77 -14.13
CA THR A 32 0.00 -18.00 -13.93
C THR A 32 -1.06 -18.33 -14.98
N ARG A 33 -0.67 -18.44 -16.26
CA ARG A 33 -1.58 -18.80 -17.35
C ARG A 33 -2.10 -20.23 -17.25
N ILE A 34 -1.24 -21.17 -16.84
CA ILE A 34 -1.63 -22.57 -16.61
C ILE A 34 -2.66 -22.66 -15.47
N LEU A 35 -2.44 -21.93 -14.37
CA LEU A 35 -3.39 -21.86 -13.26
C LEU A 35 -4.72 -21.21 -13.69
N ASP A 36 -4.65 -20.13 -14.44
CA ASP A 36 -5.84 -19.43 -14.96
C ASP A 36 -6.67 -20.32 -15.90
N GLU A 37 -6.03 -21.08 -16.79
CA GLU A 37 -6.68 -22.05 -17.67
C GLU A 37 -7.34 -23.17 -16.88
N HIS A 38 -6.64 -23.73 -15.88
CA HIS A 38 -7.16 -24.78 -15.00
C HIS A 38 -8.46 -24.35 -14.31
N PHE A 39 -8.54 -23.10 -13.83
CA PHE A 39 -9.74 -22.56 -13.21
C PHE A 39 -10.78 -22.02 -14.22
N GLY A 40 -10.59 -22.20 -15.52
CA GLY A 40 -11.51 -21.78 -16.56
C GLY A 40 -11.60 -20.26 -16.73
N HIS A 41 -10.46 -19.58 -16.64
CA HIS A 41 -10.30 -18.13 -16.83
C HIS A 41 -11.20 -17.29 -15.94
N PRO A 42 -11.11 -17.43 -14.61
CA PRO A 42 -12.03 -16.78 -13.67
C PRO A 42 -12.01 -15.25 -13.80
N HIS A 43 -10.86 -14.64 -14.12
CA HIS A 43 -10.70 -13.20 -14.31
C HIS A 43 -11.60 -12.61 -15.43
N ARG A 44 -12.18 -13.44 -16.31
CA ARG A 44 -13.09 -12.99 -17.38
C ARG A 44 -14.55 -12.88 -16.94
N ARG A 45 -14.87 -13.28 -15.69
CA ARG A 45 -16.25 -13.32 -15.17
C ARG A 45 -16.65 -12.03 -14.47
N PHE A 46 -15.75 -11.07 -14.29
CA PHE A 46 -15.98 -9.79 -13.62
C PHE A 46 -15.16 -8.68 -14.28
N GLN A 47 -15.56 -7.44 -14.06
CA GLN A 47 -14.79 -6.29 -14.52
C GLN A 47 -13.59 -6.04 -13.59
N THR A 48 -12.56 -5.34 -14.07
CA THR A 48 -11.38 -5.06 -13.25
C THR A 48 -10.90 -3.62 -13.38
N VAL A 49 -10.28 -3.11 -12.31
CA VAL A 49 -9.39 -1.95 -12.29
C VAL A 49 -8.01 -2.46 -11.91
N HIS A 50 -6.96 -2.08 -12.64
CA HIS A 50 -5.61 -2.58 -12.40
C HIS A 50 -4.69 -1.47 -11.94
N ILE A 51 -4.05 -1.63 -10.79
CA ILE A 51 -3.29 -0.54 -10.13
C ILE A 51 -1.84 -0.95 -9.91
N ALA A 52 -0.92 -0.22 -10.57
CA ALA A 52 0.52 -0.31 -10.38
C ALA A 52 1.07 0.98 -9.77
N GLY A 53 2.35 0.98 -9.42
CA GLY A 53 3.07 2.13 -8.88
C GLY A 53 4.13 1.70 -7.88
N THR A 54 4.94 2.63 -7.40
CA THR A 54 5.86 2.35 -6.31
C THR A 54 5.15 2.51 -4.98
N ASN A 55 4.66 3.70 -4.67
CA ASN A 55 3.91 4.01 -3.46
C ASN A 55 2.44 4.34 -3.82
N GLY A 56 1.53 4.33 -2.85
CA GLY A 56 0.13 4.73 -3.03
C GLY A 56 -0.80 3.67 -3.60
N LYS A 57 -0.31 2.55 -4.15
CA LYS A 57 -1.15 1.48 -4.74
C LYS A 57 -2.28 1.04 -3.81
N GLY A 58 -1.96 0.64 -2.58
CA GLY A 58 -2.94 0.18 -1.60
C GLY A 58 -3.96 1.25 -1.26
N SER A 59 -3.54 2.51 -1.02
CA SER A 59 -4.46 3.63 -0.76
C SER A 59 -5.41 3.85 -1.93
N CYS A 60 -4.90 3.88 -3.18
CA CYS A 60 -5.72 4.02 -4.37
C CYS A 60 -6.69 2.83 -4.55
N SER A 61 -6.20 1.59 -4.36
CA SER A 61 -7.01 0.39 -4.49
C SER A 61 -8.17 0.37 -3.49
N HIS A 62 -7.89 0.66 -2.23
CA HIS A 62 -8.90 0.66 -1.18
C HIS A 62 -9.91 1.80 -1.35
N THR A 63 -9.46 3.01 -1.70
CA THR A 63 -10.38 4.14 -1.89
C THR A 63 -11.29 3.94 -3.10
N ILE A 64 -10.76 3.48 -4.25
CA ILE A 64 -11.60 3.14 -5.41
C ILE A 64 -12.59 2.03 -5.05
N ALA A 65 -12.15 0.98 -4.34
CA ALA A 65 -13.04 -0.08 -3.89
C ALA A 65 -14.12 0.44 -2.92
N ALA A 66 -13.80 1.36 -2.02
CA ALA A 66 -14.77 1.96 -1.09
C ALA A 66 -15.85 2.76 -1.82
N VAL A 67 -15.47 3.57 -2.81
CA VAL A 67 -16.42 4.32 -3.65
C VAL A 67 -17.36 3.37 -4.40
N LEU A 68 -16.81 2.34 -5.04
CA LEU A 68 -17.61 1.36 -5.78
C LEU A 68 -18.51 0.54 -4.86
N GLN A 69 -18.06 0.19 -3.66
CA GLN A 69 -18.92 -0.49 -2.66
C GLN A 69 -20.06 0.42 -2.19
N HIS A 70 -19.78 1.73 -1.96
CA HIS A 70 -20.80 2.69 -1.57
C HIS A 70 -21.88 2.84 -2.65
N ALA A 71 -21.46 2.82 -3.92
CA ALA A 71 -22.34 2.83 -5.08
C ALA A 71 -23.15 1.53 -5.29
N GLY A 72 -22.98 0.53 -4.41
CA GLY A 72 -23.76 -0.69 -4.41
C GLY A 72 -23.22 -1.83 -5.25
N TYR A 73 -22.01 -1.71 -5.84
CA TYR A 73 -21.34 -2.82 -6.51
C TYR A 73 -20.88 -3.88 -5.51
N LYS A 74 -20.90 -5.14 -5.90
CA LYS A 74 -20.19 -6.21 -5.20
C LYS A 74 -18.72 -6.18 -5.65
N VAL A 75 -17.85 -5.66 -4.80
CA VAL A 75 -16.45 -5.34 -5.15
C VAL A 75 -15.51 -6.38 -4.60
N GLY A 76 -14.71 -7.00 -5.48
CA GLY A 76 -13.50 -7.73 -5.13
C GLY A 76 -12.33 -6.75 -4.92
N LEU A 77 -11.49 -7.01 -3.93
CA LEU A 77 -10.27 -6.24 -3.69
C LEU A 77 -9.10 -7.18 -3.45
N PHE A 78 -8.08 -7.10 -4.31
CA PHE A 78 -6.82 -7.84 -4.19
C PHE A 78 -5.68 -6.88 -3.95
N THR A 79 -5.02 -7.01 -2.79
CA THR A 79 -3.93 -6.11 -2.35
C THR A 79 -2.76 -6.87 -1.74
N SER A 80 -1.59 -6.25 -1.69
CA SER A 80 -0.37 -6.82 -1.09
C SER A 80 0.62 -5.75 -0.62
N PRO A 81 1.42 -6.07 0.42
CA PRO A 81 1.31 -7.23 1.30
C PRO A 81 0.15 -7.10 2.29
N HIS A 82 -0.19 -8.17 3.00
CA HIS A 82 -1.02 -8.09 4.20
C HIS A 82 -0.20 -7.58 5.39
N LEU A 83 -0.86 -7.10 6.42
CA LEU A 83 -0.23 -6.70 7.68
C LEU A 83 -0.24 -7.87 8.68
N VAL A 84 -1.40 -8.31 9.12
CA VAL A 84 -1.56 -9.30 10.19
C VAL A 84 -2.02 -10.66 9.66
N ASP A 85 -3.08 -10.68 8.86
CA ASP A 85 -3.70 -11.92 8.39
C ASP A 85 -3.58 -12.07 6.87
N PHE A 86 -3.19 -13.26 6.41
CA PHE A 86 -3.10 -13.60 4.98
C PHE A 86 -4.36 -13.20 4.19
N ARG A 87 -5.54 -13.36 4.80
CA ARG A 87 -6.85 -13.10 4.18
C ARG A 87 -7.09 -11.63 3.85
N GLU A 88 -6.31 -10.70 4.42
CA GLU A 88 -6.37 -9.27 4.08
C GLU A 88 -6.12 -9.01 2.60
N ARG A 89 -5.36 -9.92 1.94
CA ARG A 89 -5.04 -9.82 0.51
C ARG A 89 -6.24 -9.99 -0.41
N ILE A 90 -7.30 -10.67 0.07
CA ILE A 90 -8.45 -11.05 -0.75
C ILE A 90 -9.73 -10.69 0.00
N ARG A 91 -10.43 -9.68 -0.46
CA ARG A 91 -11.65 -9.19 0.18
C ARG A 91 -12.80 -9.09 -0.83
N VAL A 92 -14.02 -9.30 -0.37
CA VAL A 92 -15.24 -9.00 -1.11
C VAL A 92 -16.12 -8.11 -0.22
N ASN A 93 -16.45 -6.92 -0.69
CA ASN A 93 -17.17 -5.90 0.08
C ASN A 93 -16.57 -5.71 1.49
N GLY A 94 -15.24 -5.53 1.56
CA GLY A 94 -14.47 -5.33 2.78
C GLY A 94 -14.28 -6.58 3.65
N ARG A 95 -15.01 -7.64 3.42
CA ARG A 95 -14.87 -8.89 4.17
C ARG A 95 -13.74 -9.73 3.60
N MET A 96 -12.83 -10.15 4.46
CA MET A 96 -11.76 -11.07 4.08
C MET A 96 -12.33 -12.40 3.59
N ILE A 97 -11.65 -13.05 2.65
CA ILE A 97 -11.90 -14.44 2.26
C ILE A 97 -11.97 -15.33 3.51
N SER A 98 -12.90 -16.28 3.55
CA SER A 98 -13.03 -17.12 4.74
C SER A 98 -11.89 -18.12 4.88
N GLU A 99 -11.60 -18.52 6.11
CA GLU A 99 -10.59 -19.55 6.42
C GLU A 99 -10.94 -20.86 5.72
N GLU A 100 -12.22 -21.21 5.74
CA GLU A 100 -12.74 -22.43 5.10
C GLU A 100 -12.48 -22.43 3.58
N TYR A 101 -12.63 -21.26 2.91
CA TYR A 101 -12.34 -21.18 1.49
C TYR A 101 -10.86 -21.36 1.19
N VAL A 102 -9.98 -20.72 1.98
CA VAL A 102 -8.52 -20.88 1.85
C VAL A 102 -8.10 -22.34 2.03
N VAL A 103 -8.59 -22.99 3.10
CA VAL A 103 -8.33 -24.40 3.39
C VAL A 103 -8.85 -25.31 2.29
N LYS A 104 -10.08 -25.06 1.83
CA LYS A 104 -10.71 -25.82 0.75
C LYS A 104 -9.90 -25.69 -0.55
N PHE A 105 -9.56 -24.47 -0.95
CA PHE A 105 -8.79 -24.22 -2.17
C PHE A 105 -7.46 -25.00 -2.17
N VAL A 106 -6.68 -24.87 -1.11
CA VAL A 106 -5.39 -25.59 -1.02
C VAL A 106 -5.60 -27.11 -1.00
N ARG A 107 -6.55 -27.60 -0.23
CA ARG A 107 -6.84 -29.05 -0.14
C ARG A 107 -7.24 -29.66 -1.48
N GLU A 108 -8.06 -28.97 -2.26
CA GLU A 108 -8.60 -29.49 -3.52
C GLU A 108 -7.64 -29.30 -4.68
N GLU A 109 -6.86 -28.21 -4.70
CA GLU A 109 -6.07 -27.81 -5.87
C GLU A 109 -4.56 -28.08 -5.74
N ARG A 110 -4.06 -28.39 -4.52
CA ARG A 110 -2.62 -28.59 -4.31
C ARG A 110 -2.05 -29.70 -5.22
N GLY A 111 -2.78 -30.77 -5.48
CA GLY A 111 -2.35 -31.85 -6.35
C GLY A 111 -2.10 -31.40 -7.79
N PHE A 112 -2.79 -30.34 -8.24
CA PHE A 112 -2.58 -29.73 -9.53
C PHE A 112 -1.41 -28.73 -9.51
N PHE A 113 -1.36 -27.83 -8.54
CA PHE A 113 -0.38 -26.74 -8.58
C PHE A 113 1.01 -27.13 -8.05
N GLU A 114 1.15 -28.07 -7.11
CA GLU A 114 2.46 -28.47 -6.56
C GLU A 114 3.47 -28.86 -7.65
N PRO A 115 3.12 -29.69 -8.67
CA PRO A 115 4.05 -30.05 -9.74
C PRO A 115 4.51 -28.87 -10.61
N LEU A 116 3.78 -27.76 -10.59
CA LEU A 116 4.12 -26.55 -11.35
C LEU A 116 5.14 -25.67 -10.61
N HIS A 117 5.41 -25.96 -9.33
CA HIS A 117 6.26 -25.16 -8.45
C HIS A 117 5.93 -23.67 -8.51
N PRO A 118 4.67 -23.25 -8.28
CA PRO A 118 4.29 -21.85 -8.35
C PRO A 118 4.92 -21.06 -7.22
N SER A 119 5.08 -19.76 -7.43
CA SER A 119 5.38 -18.83 -6.34
C SER A 119 4.14 -18.61 -5.46
N PHE A 120 4.37 -18.14 -4.24
CA PHE A 120 3.30 -17.74 -3.33
C PHE A 120 2.33 -16.77 -3.98
N PHE A 121 2.85 -15.78 -4.73
CA PHE A 121 2.01 -14.76 -5.36
C PHE A 121 1.19 -15.31 -6.52
N GLU A 122 1.71 -16.27 -7.31
CA GLU A 122 0.95 -16.97 -8.36
C GLU A 122 -0.25 -17.72 -7.77
N ILE A 123 -0.05 -18.47 -6.67
CA ILE A 123 -1.15 -19.19 -6.00
C ILE A 123 -2.17 -18.21 -5.43
N THR A 124 -1.70 -17.16 -4.75
CA THR A 124 -2.59 -16.19 -4.11
C THR A 124 -3.41 -15.42 -5.15
N THR A 125 -2.82 -15.07 -6.29
CA THR A 125 -3.53 -14.42 -7.41
C THR A 125 -4.58 -15.35 -8.01
N ALA A 126 -4.24 -16.61 -8.26
CA ALA A 126 -5.18 -17.60 -8.78
C ALA A 126 -6.35 -17.85 -7.81
N MET A 127 -6.07 -17.96 -6.50
CA MET A 127 -7.07 -18.08 -5.45
C MET A 127 -7.99 -16.85 -5.43
N ALA A 128 -7.44 -15.64 -5.53
CA ALA A 128 -8.21 -14.40 -5.54
C ALA A 128 -9.17 -14.34 -6.72
N PHE A 129 -8.69 -14.62 -7.93
CA PHE A 129 -9.53 -14.56 -9.13
C PHE A 129 -10.62 -15.63 -9.11
N LYS A 130 -10.28 -16.87 -8.65
CA LYS A 130 -11.27 -17.92 -8.48
C LYS A 130 -12.32 -17.52 -7.44
N TYR A 131 -11.91 -16.99 -6.30
CA TYR A 131 -12.81 -16.53 -5.24
C TYR A 131 -13.75 -15.42 -5.72
N PHE A 132 -13.24 -14.42 -6.43
CA PHE A 132 -14.06 -13.35 -6.99
C PHE A 132 -15.10 -13.85 -7.99
N ALA A 133 -14.72 -14.83 -8.82
CA ALA A 133 -15.66 -15.46 -9.75
C ALA A 133 -16.74 -16.30 -9.04
N ASP A 134 -16.35 -17.05 -8.00
CA ASP A 134 -17.28 -17.86 -7.19
C ASP A 134 -18.24 -16.95 -6.39
N GLU A 135 -17.76 -15.81 -5.91
CA GLU A 135 -18.55 -14.79 -5.22
C GLU A 135 -19.39 -13.92 -6.16
N HIS A 136 -19.26 -14.08 -7.48
CA HIS A 136 -19.97 -13.27 -8.48
C HIS A 136 -19.80 -11.76 -8.25
N VAL A 137 -18.55 -11.30 -8.08
CA VAL A 137 -18.28 -9.86 -7.95
C VAL A 137 -18.60 -9.14 -9.27
N ASP A 138 -19.11 -7.92 -9.17
CA ASP A 138 -19.36 -7.08 -10.36
C ASP A 138 -18.06 -6.54 -10.93
N ILE A 139 -17.19 -6.10 -10.04
CA ILE A 139 -15.89 -5.51 -10.38
C ILE A 139 -14.87 -5.84 -9.30
N ALA A 140 -13.60 -6.04 -9.71
CA ALA A 140 -12.50 -6.22 -8.79
C ALA A 140 -11.42 -5.15 -8.99
N VAL A 141 -10.95 -4.57 -7.88
CA VAL A 141 -9.80 -3.68 -7.86
C VAL A 141 -8.57 -4.52 -7.53
N ILE A 142 -7.62 -4.56 -8.48
CA ILE A 142 -6.48 -5.47 -8.47
C ILE A 142 -5.19 -4.66 -8.33
N GLU A 143 -4.50 -4.80 -7.22
CA GLU A 143 -3.17 -4.24 -7.00
C GLU A 143 -2.09 -5.14 -7.56
N VAL A 144 -1.16 -4.57 -8.33
CA VAL A 144 0.07 -5.23 -8.79
C VAL A 144 0.99 -5.54 -7.61
N GLY A 145 1.52 -6.75 -7.56
CA GLY A 145 2.45 -7.14 -6.51
C GLY A 145 3.84 -6.53 -6.70
N LEU A 146 4.42 -6.70 -7.88
CA LEU A 146 5.77 -6.20 -8.21
C LEU A 146 5.88 -5.84 -9.70
N GLY A 147 6.42 -4.64 -9.96
CA GLY A 147 6.61 -4.17 -11.34
C GLY A 147 5.28 -3.90 -12.05
N GLY A 148 4.90 -4.73 -12.97
CA GLY A 148 3.65 -4.66 -13.74
C GLY A 148 3.67 -5.63 -14.93
N ARG A 149 4.61 -5.48 -15.86
CA ARG A 149 4.69 -6.23 -17.12
C ARG A 149 4.65 -7.76 -16.91
N LEU A 150 5.40 -8.26 -15.96
CA LEU A 150 5.51 -9.69 -15.63
C LEU A 150 4.83 -10.07 -14.31
N ASP A 151 4.01 -9.16 -13.75
CA ASP A 151 3.26 -9.45 -12.53
C ASP A 151 2.13 -10.46 -12.82
N CYS A 152 1.89 -11.38 -11.88
CA CYS A 152 0.88 -12.43 -12.01
C CYS A 152 -0.53 -11.88 -12.27
N THR A 153 -0.82 -10.65 -11.80
CA THR A 153 -2.11 -9.98 -12.04
C THR A 153 -2.28 -9.50 -13.49
N ASN A 154 -1.18 -9.41 -14.27
CA ASN A 154 -1.19 -8.78 -15.60
C ASN A 154 -1.79 -9.65 -16.73
N ILE A 155 -2.54 -10.69 -16.39
CA ILE A 155 -3.34 -11.49 -17.33
C ILE A 155 -4.73 -10.86 -17.60
N ILE A 156 -5.11 -9.83 -16.85
CA ILE A 156 -6.40 -9.15 -16.98
C ILE A 156 -6.40 -8.06 -18.06
N THR A 157 -7.59 -7.71 -18.54
CA THR A 157 -7.86 -6.52 -19.35
C THR A 157 -8.82 -5.63 -18.56
N PRO A 158 -8.31 -4.59 -17.87
CA PRO A 158 -9.13 -3.78 -16.96
C PRO A 158 -9.98 -2.75 -17.72
N ARG A 159 -10.97 -2.16 -17.02
CA ARG A 159 -11.70 -0.97 -17.50
C ARG A 159 -10.79 0.26 -17.49
N VAL A 160 -9.94 0.38 -16.48
CA VAL A 160 -8.95 1.45 -16.34
C VAL A 160 -7.68 0.86 -15.74
N SER A 161 -6.53 1.21 -16.32
CA SER A 161 -5.21 0.99 -15.70
C SER A 161 -4.80 2.25 -14.93
N VAL A 162 -4.22 2.08 -13.74
CA VAL A 162 -3.77 3.20 -12.88
C VAL A 162 -2.32 2.98 -12.51
N ILE A 163 -1.48 4.01 -12.69
CA ILE A 163 -0.08 4.02 -12.24
C ILE A 163 0.08 5.19 -11.28
N THR A 164 0.32 4.91 -10.00
CA THR A 164 0.27 5.94 -8.94
C THR A 164 1.46 6.89 -8.99
N ASN A 165 2.66 6.35 -8.85
CA ASN A 165 3.92 7.09 -8.97
C ASN A 165 5.11 6.15 -9.24
N ILE A 166 6.26 6.75 -9.52
CA ILE A 166 7.54 6.05 -9.68
C ILE A 166 8.56 6.62 -8.71
N SER A 167 9.14 5.75 -7.91
CA SER A 167 10.33 6.05 -7.10
C SER A 167 11.23 4.82 -7.02
N PHE A 168 12.45 4.99 -6.52
CA PHE A 168 13.38 3.88 -6.36
C PHE A 168 12.89 2.91 -5.31
N ASP A 169 12.58 1.71 -5.74
CA ASP A 169 12.30 0.53 -4.92
C ASP A 169 12.52 -0.72 -5.77
N HIS A 170 12.85 -1.84 -5.15
CA HIS A 170 13.05 -3.13 -5.82
C HIS A 170 14.00 -3.07 -7.03
N GLN A 171 15.04 -2.23 -6.97
CA GLN A 171 15.96 -1.94 -8.08
C GLN A 171 16.62 -3.19 -8.67
N GLN A 172 16.86 -4.21 -7.86
CA GLN A 172 17.41 -5.51 -8.28
C GLN A 172 16.52 -6.26 -9.31
N PHE A 173 15.24 -5.88 -9.47
CA PHE A 173 14.29 -6.49 -10.42
C PHE A 173 13.81 -5.52 -11.48
N LEU A 174 13.62 -4.26 -11.08
CA LEU A 174 12.96 -3.27 -11.93
C LEU A 174 13.97 -2.35 -12.63
N GLY A 175 15.27 -2.51 -12.32
CA GLY A 175 16.34 -1.67 -12.85
C GLY A 175 16.72 -0.51 -11.95
N HIS A 176 17.79 0.18 -12.34
CA HIS A 176 18.47 1.19 -11.53
C HIS A 176 18.17 2.64 -11.96
N THR A 177 17.18 2.84 -12.84
CA THR A 177 16.72 4.16 -13.28
C THR A 177 15.20 4.27 -13.13
N LEU A 178 14.69 5.48 -12.94
CA LEU A 178 13.24 5.71 -12.87
C LEU A 178 12.56 5.33 -14.17
N ALA A 179 13.20 5.53 -15.31
CA ALA A 179 12.69 5.12 -16.63
C ALA A 179 12.53 3.58 -16.73
N ALA A 180 13.50 2.81 -16.22
CA ALA A 180 13.41 1.33 -16.23
C ALA A 180 12.25 0.86 -15.33
N ILE A 181 12.13 1.40 -14.12
CA ILE A 181 11.02 1.10 -13.20
C ILE A 181 9.68 1.50 -13.83
N ALA A 182 9.61 2.65 -14.49
CA ALA A 182 8.42 3.11 -15.20
C ALA A 182 8.04 2.16 -16.34
N SER A 183 9.01 1.66 -17.11
CA SER A 183 8.80 0.71 -18.20
C SER A 183 8.17 -0.61 -17.72
N GLU A 184 8.64 -1.16 -16.61
CA GLU A 184 8.04 -2.35 -16.01
C GLU A 184 6.59 -2.12 -15.56
N LYS A 185 6.30 -0.95 -14.97
CA LYS A 185 4.94 -0.61 -14.53
C LYS A 185 4.02 -0.26 -15.71
N ALA A 186 4.55 0.36 -16.76
CA ALA A 186 3.82 0.63 -18.01
C ALA A 186 3.30 -0.65 -18.70
N GLY A 187 3.86 -1.83 -18.36
CA GLY A 187 3.39 -3.12 -18.86
C GLY A 187 1.94 -3.48 -18.49
N ILE A 188 1.28 -2.75 -17.59
CA ILE A 188 -0.14 -2.91 -17.30
C ILE A 188 -1.04 -2.10 -18.27
N ILE A 189 -0.48 -1.23 -19.10
CA ILE A 189 -1.22 -0.47 -20.10
C ILE A 189 -1.69 -1.44 -21.19
N LYS A 190 -2.99 -1.43 -21.49
CA LYS A 190 -3.62 -2.37 -22.42
C LYS A 190 -4.17 -1.66 -23.64
N ALA A 191 -4.25 -2.37 -24.75
CA ALA A 191 -4.75 -1.83 -26.01
C ALA A 191 -6.16 -1.22 -25.86
N ASN A 192 -6.30 0.04 -26.22
CA ASN A 192 -7.54 0.83 -26.17
C ASN A 192 -8.17 0.97 -24.76
N VAL A 193 -7.43 0.68 -23.69
CA VAL A 193 -7.90 0.84 -22.31
C VAL A 193 -7.34 2.13 -21.75
N PRO A 194 -8.15 3.01 -21.15
CA PRO A 194 -7.67 4.24 -20.51
C PRO A 194 -6.62 3.92 -19.44
N VAL A 195 -5.55 4.73 -19.43
CA VAL A 195 -4.55 4.70 -18.37
C VAL A 195 -4.47 6.04 -17.65
N VAL A 196 -4.59 6.01 -16.34
CA VAL A 196 -4.37 7.17 -15.47
C VAL A 196 -2.96 7.06 -14.88
N VAL A 197 -2.17 8.09 -15.06
CA VAL A 197 -0.84 8.22 -14.46
C VAL A 197 -0.90 9.36 -13.43
N GLY A 198 -0.55 9.03 -12.20
CA GLY A 198 -0.56 9.96 -11.05
C GLY A 198 0.61 10.95 -11.14
N GLU A 199 1.63 10.75 -10.32
CA GLU A 199 2.80 11.61 -10.32
C GLU A 199 3.79 11.21 -11.42
N THR A 200 4.38 12.20 -12.10
CA THR A 200 5.38 12.00 -13.14
C THR A 200 6.62 12.86 -12.91
N THR A 201 7.73 12.43 -13.49
CA THR A 201 8.97 13.21 -13.63
C THR A 201 9.32 13.39 -15.09
N GLU A 202 10.28 14.27 -15.39
CA GLU A 202 10.81 14.44 -16.76
C GLU A 202 11.34 13.11 -17.33
N GLU A 203 11.86 12.22 -16.49
CA GLU A 203 12.39 10.91 -16.87
C GLU A 203 11.28 9.88 -17.13
N THR A 204 10.20 9.87 -16.34
CA THR A 204 9.17 8.83 -16.40
C THR A 204 8.03 9.14 -17.36
N ARG A 205 7.69 10.42 -17.54
CA ARG A 205 6.58 10.86 -18.40
C ARG A 205 6.70 10.38 -19.85
N PRO A 206 7.87 10.46 -20.52
CA PRO A 206 8.03 9.97 -21.90
C PRO A 206 7.79 8.46 -22.02
N VAL A 207 8.16 7.67 -21.00
CA VAL A 207 7.98 6.21 -20.99
C VAL A 207 6.49 5.86 -21.06
N PHE A 208 5.67 6.49 -20.22
CA PHE A 208 4.22 6.26 -20.22
C PHE A 208 3.55 6.76 -21.48
N ALA A 209 3.96 7.93 -21.98
CA ALA A 209 3.44 8.48 -23.23
C ALA A 209 3.70 7.52 -24.42
N GLN A 210 4.91 6.97 -24.50
CA GLN A 210 5.27 5.98 -25.52
C GLN A 210 4.44 4.70 -25.39
N ALA A 211 4.36 4.11 -24.21
CA ALA A 211 3.60 2.88 -23.99
C ALA A 211 2.11 3.06 -24.29
N ALA A 212 1.53 4.19 -23.94
CA ALA A 212 0.15 4.53 -24.27
C ALA A 212 -0.06 4.69 -25.79
N ALA A 213 0.87 5.34 -26.49
CA ALA A 213 0.81 5.49 -27.95
C ALA A 213 0.92 4.13 -28.66
N GLU A 214 1.83 3.25 -28.24
CA GLU A 214 2.02 1.90 -28.81
C GLU A 214 0.78 1.01 -28.67
N THR A 215 0.01 1.22 -27.60
CA THR A 215 -1.22 0.46 -27.31
C THR A 215 -2.50 1.18 -27.72
N ALA A 216 -2.40 2.38 -28.30
CA ALA A 216 -3.53 3.28 -28.55
C ALA A 216 -4.41 3.50 -27.31
N ALA A 217 -3.82 3.46 -26.12
CA ALA A 217 -4.50 3.70 -24.85
C ALA A 217 -4.70 5.20 -24.61
N PRO A 218 -5.92 5.67 -24.33
CA PRO A 218 -6.12 7.04 -23.84
C PRO A 218 -5.35 7.25 -22.54
N ILE A 219 -4.47 8.28 -22.50
CA ILE A 219 -3.69 8.58 -21.29
C ILE A 219 -4.22 9.83 -20.59
N VAL A 220 -4.43 9.73 -19.29
CA VAL A 220 -4.84 10.84 -18.42
C VAL A 220 -3.74 11.09 -17.41
N TRP A 221 -3.24 12.30 -17.37
CA TRP A 221 -2.25 12.78 -16.42
C TRP A 221 -2.99 13.41 -15.23
N ALA A 222 -3.05 12.70 -14.09
CA ALA A 222 -3.83 13.13 -12.92
C ALA A 222 -3.42 14.51 -12.40
N GLU A 223 -2.13 14.84 -12.47
CA GLU A 223 -1.62 16.16 -12.08
C GLU A 223 -2.15 17.29 -12.97
N ALA A 224 -2.44 17.02 -14.25
CA ALA A 224 -2.93 18.02 -15.22
C ALA A 224 -4.45 18.26 -15.13
N GLU A 225 -5.21 17.35 -14.51
CA GLU A 225 -6.67 17.47 -14.37
C GLU A 225 -7.09 18.64 -13.46
N ASN A 226 -6.21 19.06 -12.53
CA ASN A 226 -6.47 20.16 -11.59
C ASN A 226 -7.82 20.03 -10.86
N GLU A 227 -8.25 18.82 -10.56
CA GLU A 227 -9.53 18.56 -9.90
C GLU A 227 -9.55 19.05 -8.44
N ILE A 228 -8.42 18.92 -7.73
CA ILE A 228 -8.27 19.40 -6.35
C ILE A 228 -7.74 20.83 -6.36
N GLU A 229 -8.53 21.76 -5.80
CA GLU A 229 -8.19 23.18 -5.66
C GLU A 229 -7.34 23.44 -4.41
N SER A 230 -7.69 22.79 -3.29
CA SER A 230 -6.90 22.81 -2.04
C SER A 230 -7.01 21.48 -1.32
N ALA A 231 -5.96 21.14 -0.54
CA ALA A 231 -5.91 19.96 0.29
C ALA A 231 -5.31 20.34 1.64
N GLU A 232 -6.02 20.07 2.73
CA GLU A 232 -5.60 20.41 4.08
C GLU A 232 -5.77 19.20 5.01
N PRO A 233 -4.76 18.95 5.89
CA PRO A 233 -4.91 17.92 6.91
C PRO A 233 -6.06 18.28 7.85
N ASP A 234 -6.78 17.27 8.27
CA ASP A 234 -7.83 17.40 9.26
C ASP A 234 -7.30 17.05 10.67
N ALA A 235 -7.93 17.59 11.70
CA ALA A 235 -7.50 17.38 13.09
C ALA A 235 -7.64 15.93 13.57
N ALA A 236 -8.48 15.13 12.93
CA ALA A 236 -8.67 13.71 13.23
C ALA A 236 -7.64 12.81 12.52
N GLY A 237 -6.78 13.38 11.67
CA GLY A 237 -5.70 12.67 10.98
C GLY A 237 -5.95 12.39 9.50
N GLY A 238 -7.13 12.71 8.97
CA GLY A 238 -7.47 12.63 7.54
C GLY A 238 -7.10 13.88 6.74
N PHE A 239 -7.77 14.07 5.62
CA PHE A 239 -7.59 15.22 4.72
C PHE A 239 -8.92 15.78 4.24
N ASN A 240 -9.00 17.11 4.11
CA ASN A 240 -10.10 17.81 3.46
C ASN A 240 -9.65 18.28 2.09
N TYR A 241 -10.35 17.84 1.04
CA TYR A 241 -10.06 18.21 -0.34
C TYR A 241 -11.18 19.09 -0.87
N MET A 242 -10.89 20.35 -1.25
CA MET A 242 -11.80 21.15 -2.03
C MET A 242 -11.62 20.78 -3.50
N THR A 243 -12.69 20.33 -4.13
CA THR A 243 -12.65 19.83 -5.50
C THR A 243 -13.62 20.60 -6.40
N LYS A 244 -13.33 20.63 -7.72
CA LYS A 244 -14.18 21.31 -8.69
C LYS A 244 -15.49 20.59 -8.95
N THR A 245 -15.41 19.26 -9.07
CA THR A 245 -16.57 18.42 -9.45
C THR A 245 -17.39 17.99 -8.26
N TYR A 246 -16.71 17.56 -7.17
CA TYR A 246 -17.37 16.89 -6.04
C TYR A 246 -17.60 17.83 -4.83
N GLY A 247 -17.14 19.10 -4.90
CA GLY A 247 -17.15 20.01 -3.75
C GLY A 247 -16.15 19.57 -2.68
N LEU A 248 -16.53 19.71 -1.41
CA LEU A 248 -15.69 19.31 -0.28
C LEU A 248 -15.76 17.78 -0.08
N ILE A 249 -14.60 17.13 -0.16
CA ILE A 249 -14.43 15.71 0.18
C ILE A 249 -13.65 15.60 1.49
N HIS A 250 -14.20 14.87 2.45
CA HIS A 250 -13.51 14.45 3.66
C HIS A 250 -12.88 13.09 3.42
N GLY A 251 -11.55 13.04 3.30
CA GLY A 251 -10.79 11.80 3.13
C GLY A 251 -10.36 11.23 4.49
N GLU A 252 -10.74 9.98 4.77
CA GLU A 252 -10.39 9.30 6.02
C GLU A 252 -8.89 9.04 6.13
N LEU A 253 -8.20 8.80 5.00
CA LEU A 253 -6.78 8.48 4.98
C LEU A 253 -5.92 9.72 5.24
N GLY A 254 -5.03 9.62 6.22
CA GLY A 254 -4.03 10.63 6.54
C GLY A 254 -2.73 10.47 5.75
N GLY A 255 -1.85 11.45 5.94
CA GLY A 255 -0.53 11.50 5.27
C GLY A 255 -0.50 12.41 4.05
N TYR A 256 0.55 13.22 3.92
CA TYR A 256 0.68 14.19 2.81
C TYR A 256 0.69 13.55 1.42
N CYS A 257 1.14 12.30 1.32
CA CYS A 257 1.06 11.54 0.06
C CYS A 257 -0.38 11.31 -0.41
N GLN A 258 -1.39 11.45 0.47
CA GLN A 258 -2.79 11.22 0.08
C GLN A 258 -3.35 12.31 -0.83
N GLU A 259 -2.79 13.52 -0.85
CA GLU A 259 -3.17 14.52 -1.84
C GLU A 259 -2.88 14.01 -3.27
N HIS A 260 -1.68 13.45 -3.50
CA HIS A 260 -1.30 12.89 -4.81
C HIS A 260 -2.12 11.65 -5.14
N ASN A 261 -2.36 10.79 -4.14
CA ASN A 261 -3.23 9.63 -4.32
C ASN A 261 -4.66 10.06 -4.66
N ALA A 262 -5.22 11.08 -3.98
CA ALA A 262 -6.56 11.58 -4.24
C ALA A 262 -6.71 12.13 -5.67
N ARG A 263 -5.72 12.89 -6.18
CA ARG A 263 -5.69 13.33 -7.59
C ARG A 263 -5.77 12.14 -8.55
N THR A 264 -4.98 11.11 -8.29
CA THR A 264 -4.94 9.87 -9.08
C THR A 264 -6.27 9.12 -9.02
N ILE A 265 -6.85 9.00 -7.82
CA ILE A 265 -8.14 8.33 -7.60
C ILE A 265 -9.27 9.07 -8.32
N LEU A 266 -9.36 10.39 -8.17
CA LEU A 266 -10.42 11.19 -8.80
C LEU A 266 -10.34 11.13 -10.33
N ALA A 267 -9.14 11.15 -10.91
CA ALA A 267 -8.94 10.94 -12.34
C ALA A 267 -9.36 9.53 -12.77
N ALA A 268 -9.04 8.50 -11.98
CA ALA A 268 -9.45 7.13 -12.27
C ALA A 268 -10.97 6.95 -12.16
N LEU A 269 -11.62 7.55 -11.18
CA LEU A 269 -13.08 7.53 -11.03
C LEU A 269 -13.78 8.24 -12.22
N LYS A 270 -13.22 9.36 -12.68
CA LYS A 270 -13.70 10.02 -13.90
C LYS A 270 -13.64 9.07 -15.10
N CYS A 271 -12.50 8.42 -15.34
CA CYS A 271 -12.37 7.44 -16.43
C CYS A 271 -13.35 6.26 -16.26
N LEU A 272 -13.51 5.72 -15.04
CA LEU A 272 -14.47 4.63 -14.78
C LEU A 272 -15.92 5.03 -15.11
N ARG A 273 -16.30 6.30 -14.84
CA ARG A 273 -17.62 6.85 -15.19
C ARG A 273 -17.78 6.95 -16.72
N GLU A 274 -16.74 7.40 -17.43
CA GLU A 274 -16.69 7.45 -18.89
C GLU A 274 -16.75 6.05 -19.52
N GLU A 275 -16.15 5.05 -18.87
CA GLU A 275 -16.23 3.62 -19.24
C GLU A 275 -17.57 2.95 -18.85
N GLY A 276 -18.54 3.72 -18.36
CA GLY A 276 -19.91 3.29 -18.15
C GLY A 276 -20.26 2.79 -16.75
N LEU A 277 -19.36 2.87 -15.78
CA LEU A 277 -19.70 2.59 -14.37
C LEU A 277 -20.57 3.73 -13.82
N ARG A 278 -21.55 3.35 -13.02
CA ARG A 278 -22.54 4.30 -12.46
C ARG A 278 -22.32 4.48 -10.96
N PHE A 279 -21.99 5.66 -10.56
CA PHE A 279 -21.93 6.13 -9.18
C PHE A 279 -22.14 7.64 -9.12
N THR A 280 -22.66 8.13 -8.04
CA THR A 280 -22.97 9.54 -7.80
C THR A 280 -21.77 10.28 -7.21
N ASP A 281 -21.87 11.60 -7.12
CA ASP A 281 -20.86 12.41 -6.43
C ASP A 281 -20.91 12.18 -4.91
N ASP A 282 -22.08 11.83 -4.37
CA ASP A 282 -22.21 11.40 -2.97
C ASP A 282 -21.45 10.09 -2.72
N ASP A 283 -21.52 9.12 -3.64
CA ASP A 283 -20.76 7.88 -3.52
C ASP A 283 -19.26 8.12 -3.46
N VAL A 284 -18.77 9.12 -4.20
CA VAL A 284 -17.37 9.52 -4.15
C VAL A 284 -17.03 10.11 -2.77
N ARG A 285 -17.82 11.10 -2.28
CA ARG A 285 -17.60 11.71 -0.97
C ARG A 285 -17.65 10.70 0.17
N ASP A 286 -18.68 9.87 0.19
CA ASP A 286 -18.89 8.88 1.25
C ASP A 286 -17.88 7.73 1.19
N GLY A 287 -17.44 7.34 -0.02
CA GLY A 287 -16.38 6.37 -0.22
C GLY A 287 -15.04 6.83 0.33
N PHE A 288 -14.67 8.10 0.07
CA PHE A 288 -13.44 8.70 0.64
C PHE A 288 -13.48 8.81 2.17
N MET A 289 -14.66 9.13 2.73
CA MET A 289 -14.86 9.29 4.16
C MET A 289 -14.85 7.96 4.94
N ALA A 290 -15.01 6.83 4.27
CA ALA A 290 -15.22 5.54 4.92
C ALA A 290 -14.29 4.42 4.40
N VAL A 291 -13.11 4.75 3.89
CA VAL A 291 -12.18 3.78 3.28
C VAL A 291 -11.83 2.65 4.24
N CYS A 292 -11.35 2.98 5.44
CA CYS A 292 -10.94 1.98 6.44
C CYS A 292 -12.12 1.12 6.88
N ARG A 293 -13.26 1.74 7.15
CA ARG A 293 -14.49 1.05 7.58
C ARG A 293 -15.03 0.10 6.49
N LEU A 294 -15.02 0.53 5.22
CA LEU A 294 -15.55 -0.24 4.10
C LEU A 294 -14.61 -1.33 3.60
N THR A 295 -13.30 -1.12 3.74
CA THR A 295 -12.31 -2.00 3.09
C THR A 295 -11.32 -2.64 4.05
N GLY A 296 -11.26 -2.19 5.31
CA GLY A 296 -10.35 -2.69 6.33
C GLY A 296 -8.89 -2.30 6.10
N LEU A 297 -8.62 -1.18 5.43
CA LEU A 297 -7.26 -0.65 5.28
C LEU A 297 -6.71 -0.19 6.63
N ARG A 298 -5.46 -0.54 6.94
CA ARG A 298 -4.74 -0.15 8.15
C ARG A 298 -3.35 0.40 7.79
N GLY A 299 -2.72 1.12 8.72
CA GLY A 299 -1.31 1.54 8.63
C GLY A 299 -1.02 2.62 7.58
N ARG A 300 -1.93 3.58 7.36
CA ARG A 300 -1.71 4.74 6.50
C ARG A 300 -1.92 6.02 7.29
N TRP A 301 -0.85 6.54 7.89
CA TRP A 301 -0.89 7.62 8.87
C TRP A 301 -2.02 7.38 9.89
N GLU A 302 -2.07 6.16 10.38
CA GLU A 302 -3.14 5.73 11.28
C GLU A 302 -2.91 6.27 12.67
N VAL A 303 -3.83 7.13 13.13
CA VAL A 303 -3.77 7.74 14.46
C VAL A 303 -4.26 6.74 15.49
N LEU A 304 -3.37 6.34 16.39
CA LEU A 304 -3.63 5.35 17.45
C LEU A 304 -4.04 6.02 18.77
N SER A 305 -3.57 7.24 19.02
CA SER A 305 -3.88 8.03 20.21
C SER A 305 -3.73 9.52 19.91
N LEU A 306 -4.50 10.34 20.61
CA LEU A 306 -4.40 11.80 20.53
C LEU A 306 -3.54 12.39 21.65
N ARG A 307 -3.27 11.64 22.75
CA ARG A 307 -2.48 12.11 23.90
C ARG A 307 -1.74 10.94 24.57
N PRO A 308 -0.43 10.77 24.31
CA PRO A 308 0.37 11.47 23.30
C PRO A 308 -0.20 11.28 21.90
N TYR A 309 0.09 12.18 20.96
CA TYR A 309 -0.28 11.97 19.58
C TYR A 309 0.55 10.84 19.01
N MET A 310 -0.06 9.69 18.80
CA MET A 310 0.62 8.49 18.35
C MET A 310 0.08 8.09 16.98
N VAL A 311 0.98 7.84 16.03
CA VAL A 311 0.64 7.50 14.65
C VAL A 311 1.54 6.40 14.12
N CYS A 312 0.99 5.47 13.31
CA CYS A 312 1.79 4.51 12.57
C CYS A 312 1.58 4.64 11.05
N ASP A 313 2.65 4.32 10.30
CA ASP A 313 2.61 4.30 8.84
C ASP A 313 3.56 3.25 8.27
N THR A 314 3.15 2.61 7.17
CA THR A 314 3.90 1.54 6.48
C THR A 314 4.92 2.04 5.48
N GLY A 315 5.18 3.34 5.38
CA GLY A 315 6.25 3.93 4.55
C GLY A 315 7.60 3.32 4.88
N HIS A 316 8.34 2.88 3.84
CA HIS A 316 9.54 2.08 4.02
C HIS A 316 10.65 2.32 2.96
N ASN A 317 10.48 3.33 2.12
CA ASN A 317 11.45 3.77 1.13
C ASN A 317 11.57 5.29 1.13
N VAL A 318 12.61 5.82 0.51
CA VAL A 318 12.91 7.26 0.47
C VAL A 318 11.70 8.05 -0.06
N GLY A 319 11.09 7.61 -1.16
CA GLY A 319 9.94 8.30 -1.76
C GLY A 319 8.67 8.32 -0.91
N GLY A 320 8.46 7.32 -0.04
CA GLY A 320 7.34 7.31 0.91
C GLY A 320 7.64 8.09 2.19
N LEU A 321 8.85 7.90 2.75
CA LEU A 321 9.23 8.52 4.02
C LEU A 321 9.43 10.04 3.92
N GLN A 322 9.76 10.58 2.76
CA GLN A 322 9.85 12.04 2.59
C GLN A 322 8.54 12.78 2.96
N TYR A 323 7.39 12.24 2.60
CA TYR A 323 6.08 12.82 2.96
C TYR A 323 5.80 12.70 4.45
N ILE A 324 6.16 11.55 5.05
CA ILE A 324 6.01 11.29 6.48
C ILE A 324 6.86 12.27 7.30
N VAL A 325 8.12 12.46 6.91
CA VAL A 325 9.04 13.38 7.61
C VAL A 325 8.53 14.82 7.54
N GLN A 326 8.14 15.30 6.35
CA GLN A 326 7.56 16.63 6.17
C GLN A 326 6.33 16.84 7.08
N GLN A 327 5.47 15.85 7.19
CA GLN A 327 4.30 15.92 8.03
C GLN A 327 4.65 15.91 9.52
N LEU A 328 5.62 15.09 9.95
CA LEU A 328 6.11 15.07 11.32
C LEU A 328 6.72 16.41 11.71
N GLU A 329 7.56 17.00 10.86
CA GLU A 329 8.17 18.31 11.09
C GLU A 329 7.11 19.40 11.27
N ARG A 330 6.11 19.45 10.39
CA ARG A 330 5.01 20.41 10.50
C ARG A 330 4.19 20.18 11.77
N LEU A 331 3.91 18.95 12.13
CA LEU A 331 3.18 18.62 13.36
C LEU A 331 3.97 19.03 14.61
N VAL A 332 5.29 18.84 14.62
CA VAL A 332 6.17 19.30 15.70
C VAL A 332 6.10 20.81 15.83
N LEU A 333 6.21 21.56 14.73
CA LEU A 333 6.11 23.02 14.74
C LEU A 333 4.74 23.50 15.27
N GLN A 334 3.66 22.89 14.85
CA GLN A 334 2.32 23.21 15.34
C GLN A 334 2.20 22.93 16.85
N LYS A 335 2.63 21.77 17.32
CA LYS A 335 2.59 21.40 18.73
C LYS A 335 3.48 22.32 19.61
N HIS A 336 4.63 22.78 19.10
CA HIS A 336 5.44 23.79 19.78
C HIS A 336 4.69 25.11 19.92
N HIS A 337 4.04 25.57 18.86
CA HIS A 337 3.23 26.80 18.90
C HIS A 337 2.09 26.68 19.93
N ASP A 338 1.34 25.57 19.87
CA ASP A 338 0.25 25.30 20.83
C ASP A 338 0.77 25.24 22.28
N ALA A 339 1.95 24.68 22.53
CA ALA A 339 2.55 24.61 23.84
C ALA A 339 2.93 26.00 24.37
N MET A 340 3.50 26.85 23.51
CA MET A 340 3.84 28.23 23.87
C MET A 340 2.59 29.06 24.23
N GLU A 341 1.51 28.94 23.42
CA GLU A 341 0.27 29.69 23.66
C GLU A 341 -0.46 29.24 24.93
N ASN A 342 -0.41 27.93 25.25
CA ASN A 342 -1.16 27.36 26.36
C ASN A 342 -0.32 27.12 27.62
N GLY A 343 0.98 27.42 27.59
CA GLY A 343 1.89 27.19 28.72
C GLY A 343 2.12 25.69 29.00
N TRP A 344 2.03 24.84 28.00
CA TRP A 344 2.29 23.41 28.13
C TRP A 344 3.80 23.11 28.01
N ALA A 345 4.19 21.88 28.41
CA ALA A 345 5.54 21.42 28.20
C ALA A 345 5.83 21.31 26.68
N GLU A 346 7.08 21.58 26.30
CA GLU A 346 7.52 21.42 24.93
C GLU A 346 7.37 19.96 24.47
N PRO A 347 6.80 19.72 23.26
CA PRO A 347 6.65 18.39 22.72
C PRO A 347 7.99 17.79 22.33
N CYS A 348 8.15 16.49 22.53
CA CYS A 348 9.27 15.71 22.01
C CYS A 348 8.77 14.80 20.88
N LEU A 349 9.48 14.78 19.76
CA LEU A 349 9.28 13.78 18.71
C LEU A 349 9.99 12.49 19.12
N ARG A 350 9.25 11.40 19.18
CA ARG A 350 9.71 10.04 19.49
C ARG A 350 9.44 9.13 18.29
N ILE A 351 10.41 8.35 17.87
CA ILE A 351 10.32 7.54 16.66
C ILE A 351 10.68 6.10 16.99
N VAL A 352 9.70 5.21 16.93
CA VAL A 352 9.90 3.76 16.93
C VAL A 352 10.17 3.33 15.47
N PHE A 353 11.35 2.77 15.22
CA PHE A 353 11.80 2.57 13.86
C PHE A 353 12.51 1.23 13.65
N GLY A 354 12.08 0.51 12.61
CA GLY A 354 12.71 -0.72 12.18
C GLY A 354 12.63 -0.89 10.66
N MET A 355 13.67 -1.44 10.07
CA MET A 355 13.77 -1.64 8.61
C MET A 355 14.08 -3.10 8.25
N VAL A 356 13.98 -3.41 6.98
CA VAL A 356 14.44 -4.67 6.40
C VAL A 356 15.76 -4.44 5.63
N ASN A 357 16.56 -5.48 5.49
CA ASN A 357 17.93 -5.42 5.00
C ASN A 357 18.07 -5.21 3.46
N ASP A 358 16.96 -5.31 2.71
CA ASP A 358 16.92 -5.16 1.26
C ASP A 358 16.48 -3.75 0.79
N LYS A 359 16.42 -2.79 1.72
CA LYS A 359 16.06 -1.40 1.43
C LYS A 359 17.26 -0.45 1.50
N ASP A 360 17.11 0.73 0.93
CA ASP A 360 18.10 1.82 1.02
C ASP A 360 18.07 2.46 2.42
N VAL A 361 18.74 1.81 3.37
CA VAL A 361 18.77 2.25 4.77
C VAL A 361 19.46 3.61 4.90
N SER A 362 20.57 3.81 4.20
CA SER A 362 21.35 5.06 4.27
C SER A 362 20.55 6.25 3.74
N GLY A 363 19.94 6.11 2.56
CA GLY A 363 19.08 7.16 1.99
C GLY A 363 17.87 7.49 2.87
N VAL A 364 17.34 6.50 3.58
CA VAL A 364 16.27 6.71 4.57
C VAL A 364 16.80 7.48 5.78
N MET A 365 17.96 7.09 6.34
CA MET A 365 18.54 7.77 7.52
C MET A 365 18.87 9.23 7.25
N ASP A 366 19.26 9.58 6.02
CA ASP A 366 19.51 10.97 5.63
C ASP A 366 18.29 11.88 5.71
N LEU A 367 17.08 11.30 5.51
CA LEU A 367 15.81 12.03 5.58
C LEU A 367 15.31 12.21 7.02
N MET A 368 15.67 11.31 7.92
CA MET A 368 15.02 11.21 9.22
C MET A 368 15.34 12.39 10.14
N PRO A 369 14.34 12.89 10.96
CA PRO A 369 14.51 14.04 11.82
C PRO A 369 15.62 13.85 12.86
N ARG A 370 16.61 14.78 12.89
CA ARG A 370 17.74 14.71 13.84
C ARG A 370 17.34 15.09 15.27
N ASN A 371 16.31 15.95 15.41
CA ASN A 371 15.81 16.40 16.70
C ASN A 371 14.68 15.49 17.22
N ALA A 372 14.92 14.16 17.21
CA ALA A 372 13.98 13.15 17.68
C ALA A 372 14.68 12.14 18.60
N ARG A 373 13.91 11.46 19.44
CA ARG A 373 14.38 10.32 20.22
C ARG A 373 14.00 9.04 19.53
N TYR A 374 14.99 8.21 19.17
CA TYR A 374 14.75 6.96 18.44
C TYR A 374 14.69 5.76 19.38
N TYR A 375 13.82 4.80 19.01
CA TYR A 375 13.66 3.48 19.59
C TYR A 375 13.80 2.48 18.44
N PHE A 376 15.04 2.03 18.20
CA PHE A 376 15.34 1.10 17.11
C PHE A 376 14.90 -0.31 17.48
N CYS A 377 14.13 -0.98 16.63
CA CYS A 377 13.54 -2.27 16.91
C CYS A 377 13.68 -3.27 15.75
N ASN A 378 13.56 -4.55 16.08
CA ASN A 378 13.44 -5.63 15.10
C ASN A 378 11.97 -5.94 14.86
N ALA A 379 11.56 -6.00 13.58
CA ALA A 379 10.33 -6.68 13.20
C ALA A 379 10.51 -8.21 13.25
N SER A 380 9.41 -8.97 13.48
CA SER A 380 9.41 -10.42 13.60
C SER A 380 9.49 -11.16 12.26
N VAL A 381 10.37 -10.70 11.34
CA VAL A 381 10.61 -11.32 10.04
C VAL A 381 12.09 -11.62 9.84
N ARG A 382 12.38 -12.70 9.08
CA ARG A 382 13.78 -13.16 8.86
C ARG A 382 14.71 -12.13 8.23
N ARG A 383 14.17 -11.25 7.42
CA ARG A 383 14.94 -10.20 6.73
C ARG A 383 14.94 -8.85 7.45
N ALA A 384 14.46 -8.80 8.69
CA ALA A 384 14.58 -7.59 9.51
C ALA A 384 16.07 -7.23 9.65
N LEU A 385 16.39 -5.94 9.48
CA LEU A 385 17.71 -5.43 9.81
C LEU A 385 17.84 -5.42 11.34
N PRO A 386 18.86 -6.07 11.92
CA PRO A 386 19.04 -6.10 13.38
C PRO A 386 19.04 -4.67 13.96
N ALA A 387 18.29 -4.45 15.03
CA ALA A 387 18.15 -3.11 15.63
C ALA A 387 19.48 -2.48 16.04
N GLY A 388 20.46 -3.30 16.45
CA GLY A 388 21.81 -2.84 16.76
C GLY A 388 22.59 -2.35 15.53
N GLU A 389 22.42 -3.01 14.38
CA GLU A 389 23.03 -2.59 13.10
C GLU A 389 22.34 -1.32 12.59
N LEU A 390 20.99 -1.28 12.64
CA LEU A 390 20.23 -0.09 12.28
C LEU A 390 20.64 1.13 13.12
N ALA A 391 20.79 0.95 14.44
CA ALA A 391 21.25 2.00 15.35
C ALA A 391 22.71 2.45 15.07
N ALA A 392 23.56 1.54 14.60
CA ALA A 392 24.93 1.88 14.22
C ALA A 392 24.93 2.76 12.96
N ILE A 393 24.20 2.36 11.91
CA ILE A 393 24.04 3.17 10.69
C ILE A 393 23.41 4.53 11.03
N ALA A 394 22.32 4.53 11.80
CA ALA A 394 21.62 5.76 12.21
C ALA A 394 22.56 6.76 12.91
N ARG A 395 23.50 6.26 13.75
CA ARG A 395 24.49 7.10 14.44
C ARG A 395 25.44 7.79 13.46
N GLU A 396 25.83 7.15 12.37
CA GLU A 396 26.66 7.73 11.31
C GLU A 396 25.96 8.91 10.63
N HIS A 397 24.60 8.89 10.61
CA HIS A 397 23.77 9.98 10.10
C HIS A 397 23.33 10.98 11.19
N GLY A 398 23.90 10.88 12.41
CA GLY A 398 23.62 11.81 13.50
C GLY A 398 22.28 11.55 14.23
N LEU A 399 21.70 10.37 14.08
CA LEU A 399 20.47 9.95 14.76
C LEU A 399 20.82 9.13 16.00
N HIS A 400 20.19 9.45 17.14
CA HIS A 400 20.51 8.86 18.42
C HIS A 400 19.28 8.27 19.10
N GLY A 401 19.43 7.06 19.69
CA GLY A 401 18.33 6.38 20.35
C GLY A 401 18.76 5.14 21.12
N VAL A 402 17.76 4.44 21.63
CA VAL A 402 17.90 3.16 22.33
C VAL A 402 17.64 2.00 21.39
N VAL A 403 18.26 0.86 21.67
CA VAL A 403 18.03 -0.39 20.93
C VAL A 403 17.07 -1.26 21.74
N CYS A 404 15.99 -1.69 21.10
CA CYS A 404 14.98 -2.58 21.66
C CYS A 404 14.98 -3.92 20.88
N GLY A 405 14.73 -5.02 21.58
CA GLY A 405 14.77 -6.37 20.98
C GLY A 405 13.57 -6.69 20.07
N SER A 406 12.46 -5.96 20.24
CA SER A 406 11.22 -6.15 19.46
C SER A 406 10.44 -4.86 19.31
N VAL A 407 9.45 -4.86 18.41
CA VAL A 407 8.50 -3.74 18.24
C VAL A 407 7.71 -3.52 19.51
N LYS A 408 7.27 -4.61 20.17
CA LYS A 408 6.55 -4.52 21.43
C LYS A 408 7.38 -3.87 22.55
N GLU A 409 8.63 -4.26 22.72
CA GLU A 409 9.53 -3.65 23.71
C GLU A 409 9.73 -2.16 23.43
N ALA A 410 9.91 -1.78 22.16
CA ALA A 410 10.03 -0.37 21.77
C ALA A 410 8.75 0.41 22.04
N TYR A 411 7.58 -0.17 21.74
CA TYR A 411 6.28 0.42 22.04
C TYR A 411 6.07 0.60 23.55
N ASP A 412 6.33 -0.43 24.35
CA ASP A 412 6.20 -0.37 25.80
C ASP A 412 7.15 0.68 26.42
N THR A 413 8.36 0.81 25.84
CA THR A 413 9.35 1.78 26.30
C THR A 413 8.92 3.20 25.93
N VAL A 414 8.53 3.46 24.69
CA VAL A 414 8.10 4.78 24.26
C VAL A 414 6.82 5.19 24.98
N HIS A 415 5.92 4.27 25.26
CA HIS A 415 4.67 4.53 25.97
C HIS A 415 4.90 4.97 27.43
N LYS A 416 5.93 4.44 28.10
CA LYS A 416 6.34 4.88 29.44
C LYS A 416 7.05 6.23 29.43
N ASP A 417 7.82 6.51 28.39
CA ASP A 417 8.64 7.72 28.28
C ASP A 417 7.83 8.94 27.79
N ALA A 418 6.77 8.71 27.02
CA ALA A 418 6.04 9.78 26.34
C ALA A 418 5.17 10.61 27.31
N GLN A 419 5.23 11.92 27.12
CA GLN A 419 4.36 12.88 27.81
C GLN A 419 3.11 13.16 26.97
N ALA A 420 2.05 13.66 27.59
CA ALA A 420 0.76 13.90 26.92
C ALA A 420 0.83 14.82 25.69
N ASN A 421 1.83 15.70 25.60
CA ASN A 421 2.03 16.61 24.47
C ASN A 421 3.00 16.09 23.42
N ASP A 422 3.67 14.94 23.66
CA ASP A 422 4.63 14.36 22.74
C ASP A 422 3.95 13.83 21.48
N ILE A 423 4.80 13.65 20.45
CA ILE A 423 4.45 13.00 19.18
C ILE A 423 5.21 11.70 19.11
N VAL A 424 4.50 10.60 18.84
CA VAL A 424 5.09 9.27 18.67
C VAL A 424 4.78 8.78 17.24
N TYR A 425 5.82 8.55 16.47
CA TYR A 425 5.72 7.90 15.16
C TYR A 425 6.25 6.46 15.24
N ILE A 426 5.53 5.52 14.63
CA ILE A 426 5.90 4.10 14.60
C ILE A 426 5.89 3.63 13.14
N GLY A 427 7.05 3.19 12.63
CA GLY A 427 7.14 2.82 11.22
C GLY A 427 8.52 2.40 10.73
N GLY A 428 8.80 2.72 9.45
CA GLY A 428 10.00 2.34 8.71
C GLY A 428 9.89 0.99 7.99
N SER A 429 8.86 0.21 8.31
CA SER A 429 8.53 -1.04 7.60
C SER A 429 7.07 -1.43 7.84
N SER A 430 6.44 -2.04 6.85
CA SER A 430 5.12 -2.65 7.03
C SER A 430 5.12 -3.76 8.10
N PHE A 431 6.26 -4.40 8.33
CA PHE A 431 6.39 -5.44 9.37
C PHE A 431 6.42 -4.86 10.78
N VAL A 432 7.00 -3.67 10.96
CA VAL A 432 6.94 -2.96 12.26
C VAL A 432 5.48 -2.62 12.59
N VAL A 433 4.73 -2.11 11.61
CA VAL A 433 3.31 -1.81 11.80
C VAL A 433 2.49 -3.08 12.00
N ALA A 434 2.83 -4.16 11.30
CA ALA A 434 2.17 -5.46 11.47
C ALA A 434 2.34 -6.01 12.90
N ASP A 435 3.57 -6.03 13.42
CA ASP A 435 3.86 -6.46 14.79
C ASP A 435 3.14 -5.59 15.82
N LEU A 436 3.17 -4.24 15.62
CA LEU A 436 2.45 -3.32 16.47
C LEU A 436 0.95 -3.64 16.55
N LEU A 437 0.30 -3.82 15.39
CA LEU A 437 -1.14 -4.07 15.32
C LEU A 437 -1.55 -5.49 15.74
N SER A 438 -0.59 -6.45 15.77
CA SER A 438 -0.83 -7.81 16.24
C SER A 438 -0.69 -7.95 17.75
N ASP A 439 0.25 -7.20 18.36
CA ASP A 439 0.67 -7.37 19.77
C ASP A 439 -0.03 -6.40 20.72
N THR A 440 -0.81 -5.47 20.20
CA THR A 440 -1.48 -4.45 20.99
C THR A 440 -2.99 -4.58 20.81
N ASP A 441 -3.76 -4.49 21.90
CA ASP A 441 -5.22 -4.39 21.90
C ASP A 441 -5.70 -2.99 21.41
N LEU A 442 -5.09 -2.50 20.30
CA LEU A 442 -5.32 -1.18 19.69
C LEU A 442 -6.42 -1.21 18.62
#